data_a76686856a2ce44d27c4404cba376d31
#
_entry.id   a76686856a2ce44d27c4404cba376d31
#
_cell.length_a   1.000
_cell.length_b   1.000
_cell.length_c   1.000
_cell.angle_alpha   90.00
_cell.angle_beta   90.00
_cell.angle_gamma   90.00
#
_symmetry.space_group_name_H-M   'P 1'
#
loop_
_entity.id
_entity.type
_entity.pdbx_description
1 polymer ?
#
loop_
_entity_poly.entity_id
_entity_poly.type
_entity_poly.pdbx_seq_one_letter_code
_entity_poly.pdbx_strand_id
1 'polypeptide(L)'
;MSLCLLAYAPIFGCQTDNQTVKKIQQDTESTDIEGSLVFNNVTLEQADEQGRPLWRVKANQATYTKDKKIAKVEQPIGDLFQDGKVILKVSAKSGEVREDGKQIFLQGDITATDTRNGAVFKGEELEWLPQDELLVVRRNLEGRHPEQIEVTANEGQYLTRQEQMELKGSVQAISKDPNVQLKTEQLLWQIKGQKLIGDQRTHIERYKDNTVTDRAVANQTDYNLKTKVAILKKDVQLTSIDPPVLISSNEAIWDVKAETVRSNQPVQIVHQQEKVVITANQGQVDLESEVANLKGGVQGVGSRNQAELYANQVRWDIPTQNMQASGNVIYKQIDPPFNVTGATAVGKLQDQSMIVRSGSSDRVVTEIVP
;
A
#
# COMPACT_ATOMS: atom_id res chain seq x y z
N MET A 1 9.72 -58.87 64.78
CA MET A 1 9.00 -59.13 63.53
C MET A 1 9.46 -58.14 62.52
N SER A 2 10.21 -58.63 61.55
CA SER A 2 10.93 -57.91 60.51
C SER A 2 10.01 -57.67 59.36
N LEU A 3 10.00 -56.47 58.77
CA LEU A 3 9.47 -56.28 57.44
C LEU A 3 10.40 -55.36 56.65
N CYS A 4 11.06 -55.91 55.64
CA CYS A 4 11.84 -55.22 54.63
C CYS A 4 10.92 -54.44 53.67
N LEU A 5 11.21 -53.18 53.48
CA LEU A 5 10.66 -52.38 52.39
C LEU A 5 11.74 -52.15 51.33
N LEU A 6 11.54 -52.78 50.17
CA LEU A 6 12.32 -52.55 48.97
C LEU A 6 11.89 -51.21 48.33
N ALA A 7 12.82 -50.26 48.18
CA ALA A 7 12.65 -49.05 47.47
C ALA A 7 12.88 -49.27 45.96
N TYR A 8 11.86 -49.08 45.13
CA TYR A 8 11.98 -48.99 43.70
C TYR A 8 12.23 -47.53 43.35
N ALA A 9 13.38 -47.24 42.74
CA ALA A 9 13.66 -45.94 42.09
C ALA A 9 13.11 -45.96 40.67
N PRO A 10 12.38 -44.93 40.21
CA PRO A 10 12.04 -44.79 38.79
C PRO A 10 13.23 -44.24 38.03
N ILE A 11 13.66 -44.96 37.02
CA ILE A 11 14.60 -44.49 35.99
C ILE A 11 13.84 -43.52 35.11
N PHE A 12 14.18 -42.23 35.17
CA PHE A 12 13.75 -41.23 34.18
C PHE A 12 14.51 -41.53 32.88
N GLY A 13 13.82 -42.12 31.93
CA GLY A 13 14.26 -42.17 30.53
C GLY A 13 14.05 -40.81 29.89
N CYS A 14 15.11 -40.19 29.39
CA CYS A 14 15.03 -39.08 28.46
C CYS A 14 14.33 -39.58 27.21
N GLN A 15 13.10 -39.16 26.99
CA GLN A 15 12.45 -39.22 25.68
C GLN A 15 13.01 -38.13 24.83
N THR A 16 13.87 -38.48 23.88
CA THR A 16 14.20 -37.64 22.72
C THR A 16 12.96 -37.57 21.83
N ASP A 17 12.39 -36.40 21.73
CA ASP A 17 11.31 -36.11 20.78
C ASP A 17 11.81 -36.33 19.33
N ASN A 18 11.53 -37.49 18.81
CA ASN A 18 11.64 -37.79 17.39
C ASN A 18 10.29 -37.45 16.71
N GLN A 19 10.14 -36.23 16.22
CA GLN A 19 9.08 -35.90 15.26
C GLN A 19 9.35 -36.70 13.99
N THR A 20 8.56 -37.70 13.74
CA THR A 20 8.75 -38.64 12.64
C THR A 20 8.16 -38.06 11.35
N VAL A 21 9.02 -37.73 10.39
CA VAL A 21 8.61 -37.50 9.00
C VAL A 21 8.02 -38.83 8.49
N LYS A 22 6.68 -38.89 8.34
CA LYS A 22 6.01 -40.08 7.78
C LYS A 22 6.23 -40.09 6.25
N LYS A 23 6.89 -41.13 5.79
CA LYS A 23 7.16 -41.43 4.38
C LYS A 23 6.08 -42.32 3.85
N ILE A 24 5.29 -41.84 2.88
CA ILE A 24 4.42 -42.69 2.09
C ILE A 24 5.18 -43.09 0.82
N GLN A 25 5.53 -44.37 0.71
CA GLN A 25 6.16 -44.92 -0.48
C GLN A 25 5.11 -45.42 -1.46
N GLN A 26 5.11 -44.88 -2.67
CA GLN A 26 4.64 -45.60 -3.87
C GLN A 26 5.86 -45.80 -4.77
N ASP A 27 6.14 -47.06 -5.08
CA ASP A 27 7.17 -47.59 -6.02
C ASP A 27 8.40 -46.70 -6.24
N THR A 28 9.38 -46.80 -5.35
CA THR A 28 10.60 -46.01 -5.43
C THR A 28 11.79 -46.94 -5.62
N GLU A 29 12.46 -46.86 -6.78
CA GLU A 29 13.80 -47.40 -6.95
C GLU A 29 14.80 -46.50 -6.21
N SER A 30 15.52 -47.05 -5.23
CA SER A 30 16.59 -46.37 -4.52
C SER A 30 17.93 -46.73 -5.15
N THR A 31 18.71 -45.73 -5.56
CA THR A 31 20.09 -45.91 -6.04
C THR A 31 21.03 -45.28 -5.04
N ASP A 32 21.97 -46.04 -4.50
CA ASP A 32 23.00 -45.58 -3.56
C ASP A 32 24.21 -45.04 -4.35
N ILE A 33 24.41 -43.72 -4.39
CA ILE A 33 25.54 -43.08 -5.04
C ILE A 33 26.42 -42.48 -3.93
N GLU A 34 27.54 -43.12 -3.63
CA GLU A 34 28.60 -42.67 -2.71
C GLU A 34 28.11 -42.08 -1.38
N GLY A 35 27.17 -42.75 -0.70
CA GLY A 35 26.67 -42.37 0.65
C GLY A 35 25.61 -41.28 0.71
N SER A 36 25.00 -40.92 -0.44
CA SER A 36 23.75 -40.12 -0.46
C SER A 36 22.58 -41.02 -0.86
N LEU A 37 21.41 -40.78 -0.22
CA LEU A 37 20.18 -41.48 -0.55
C LEU A 37 19.41 -40.69 -1.60
N VAL A 38 19.15 -41.31 -2.75
CA VAL A 38 18.38 -40.71 -3.85
C VAL A 38 17.04 -41.41 -4.00
N PHE A 39 15.96 -40.66 -4.08
CA PHE A 39 14.61 -41.16 -4.29
C PHE A 39 13.99 -40.47 -5.50
N ASN A 40 13.38 -41.24 -6.39
CA ASN A 40 12.66 -40.70 -7.56
C ASN A 40 11.17 -40.70 -7.29
N ASN A 41 10.45 -39.72 -7.86
CA ASN A 41 8.99 -39.55 -7.74
C ASN A 41 8.51 -39.59 -6.27
N VAL A 42 9.11 -38.75 -5.44
CA VAL A 42 8.94 -38.78 -4.00
C VAL A 42 7.87 -37.77 -3.55
N THR A 43 7.16 -38.13 -2.48
CA THR A 43 6.34 -37.22 -1.72
C THR A 43 6.92 -37.10 -0.30
N LEU A 44 7.26 -35.87 0.08
CA LEU A 44 7.68 -35.50 1.42
C LEU A 44 6.52 -34.76 2.10
N GLU A 45 6.24 -35.07 3.37
CA GLU A 45 5.20 -34.38 4.13
C GLU A 45 5.59 -34.26 5.59
N GLN A 46 5.06 -33.23 6.25
CA GLN A 46 5.16 -33.04 7.69
C GLN A 46 3.77 -32.74 8.25
N ALA A 47 3.52 -33.27 9.43
CA ALA A 47 2.32 -33.02 10.22
C ALA A 47 2.71 -32.43 11.58
N ASP A 48 1.78 -31.72 12.21
CA ASP A 48 1.90 -31.26 13.59
C ASP A 48 1.71 -32.45 14.60
N GLU A 49 1.81 -32.12 15.87
CA GLU A 49 1.64 -33.11 16.96
C GLU A 49 0.24 -33.76 16.97
N GLN A 50 -0.77 -33.13 16.42
CA GLN A 50 -2.13 -33.65 16.29
C GLN A 50 -2.33 -34.44 14.99
N GLY A 51 -1.28 -34.62 14.17
CA GLY A 51 -1.32 -35.33 12.89
C GLY A 51 -1.93 -34.52 11.73
N ARG A 52 -2.14 -33.22 11.89
CA ARG A 52 -2.63 -32.36 10.83
C ARG A 52 -1.46 -31.98 9.91
N PRO A 53 -1.66 -32.02 8.58
CA PRO A 53 -0.58 -31.67 7.65
C PRO A 53 -0.19 -30.20 7.79
N LEU A 54 1.11 -29.92 7.81
CA LEU A 54 1.71 -28.58 7.74
C LEU A 54 2.11 -28.23 6.31
N TRP A 55 2.71 -29.21 5.62
CA TRP A 55 3.06 -29.09 4.20
C TRP A 55 3.20 -30.48 3.57
N ARG A 56 3.05 -30.52 2.24
CA ARG A 56 3.30 -31.68 1.39
C ARG A 56 3.99 -31.22 0.12
N VAL A 57 5.13 -31.83 -0.22
CA VAL A 57 5.92 -31.54 -1.42
C VAL A 57 6.08 -32.81 -2.23
N LYS A 58 5.69 -32.77 -3.50
CA LYS A 58 5.99 -33.79 -4.51
C LYS A 58 7.18 -33.31 -5.32
N ALA A 59 8.15 -34.20 -5.59
CA ALA A 59 9.33 -33.89 -6.38
C ALA A 59 9.69 -35.04 -7.33
N ASN A 60 10.30 -34.71 -8.46
CA ASN A 60 10.79 -35.73 -9.39
C ASN A 60 11.92 -36.52 -8.76
N GLN A 61 12.77 -35.84 -7.99
CA GLN A 61 13.87 -36.48 -7.28
C GLN A 61 14.09 -35.79 -5.93
N ALA A 62 14.47 -36.55 -4.91
CA ALA A 62 15.00 -36.04 -3.65
C ALA A 62 16.32 -36.72 -3.30
N THR A 63 17.35 -35.94 -2.99
CA THR A 63 18.67 -36.40 -2.57
C THR A 63 18.93 -35.94 -1.14
N TYR A 64 19.12 -36.88 -0.22
CA TYR A 64 19.43 -36.56 1.17
C TYR A 64 20.93 -36.39 1.37
N THR A 65 21.32 -35.42 2.20
CA THR A 65 22.69 -35.32 2.70
C THR A 65 23.06 -36.53 3.58
N LYS A 66 24.36 -36.80 3.75
CA LYS A 66 24.84 -37.94 4.54
C LYS A 66 24.30 -37.97 5.96
N ASP A 67 24.13 -36.80 6.59
CA ASP A 67 23.55 -36.65 7.93
C ASP A 67 21.99 -36.65 7.91
N LYS A 68 21.37 -36.79 6.74
CA LYS A 68 19.93 -36.80 6.49
C LYS A 68 19.16 -35.56 6.97
N LYS A 69 19.86 -34.45 7.24
CA LYS A 69 19.26 -33.20 7.71
C LYS A 69 18.66 -32.35 6.60
N ILE A 70 19.15 -32.51 5.36
CA ILE A 70 18.70 -31.76 4.21
C ILE A 70 18.27 -32.72 3.12
N ALA A 71 17.06 -32.53 2.60
CA ALA A 71 16.60 -33.15 1.37
C ALA A 71 16.59 -32.09 0.25
N LYS A 72 17.47 -32.27 -0.75
CA LYS A 72 17.45 -31.47 -1.97
C LYS A 72 16.42 -32.05 -2.92
N VAL A 73 15.53 -31.22 -3.45
CA VAL A 73 14.40 -31.63 -4.30
C VAL A 73 14.45 -30.97 -5.66
N GLU A 74 14.10 -31.72 -6.71
CA GLU A 74 14.03 -31.24 -8.08
C GLU A 74 12.58 -31.12 -8.53
N GLN A 75 12.26 -29.98 -9.17
CA GLN A 75 10.91 -29.62 -9.65
C GLN A 75 9.81 -29.84 -8.60
N PRO A 76 9.97 -29.25 -7.40
CA PRO A 76 8.99 -29.43 -6.34
C PRO A 76 7.66 -28.74 -6.67
N ILE A 77 6.56 -29.44 -6.36
CA ILE A 77 5.20 -28.91 -6.29
C ILE A 77 4.69 -29.18 -4.89
N GLY A 78 4.29 -28.11 -4.17
CA GLY A 78 3.94 -28.20 -2.76
C GLY A 78 2.56 -27.65 -2.45
N ASP A 79 1.91 -28.27 -1.47
CA ASP A 79 0.74 -27.76 -0.78
C ASP A 79 1.17 -27.36 0.64
N LEU A 80 0.93 -26.10 1.02
CA LEU A 80 1.13 -25.59 2.38
C LEU A 80 -0.22 -25.50 3.07
N PHE A 81 -0.29 -25.99 4.30
CA PHE A 81 -1.55 -26.12 5.02
C PHE A 81 -1.59 -25.19 6.23
N GLN A 82 -2.80 -24.79 6.60
CA GLN A 82 -3.13 -24.08 7.82
C GLN A 82 -4.46 -24.62 8.34
N ASP A 83 -4.51 -25.04 9.59
CA ASP A 83 -5.70 -25.64 10.21
C ASP A 83 -6.28 -26.80 9.36
N GLY A 84 -5.39 -27.62 8.77
CA GLY A 84 -5.74 -28.80 7.95
C GLY A 84 -6.26 -28.49 6.53
N LYS A 85 -6.25 -27.23 6.10
CA LYS A 85 -6.67 -26.80 4.77
C LYS A 85 -5.49 -26.31 3.95
N VAL A 86 -5.47 -26.61 2.66
CA VAL A 86 -4.47 -26.06 1.74
C VAL A 86 -4.72 -24.56 1.59
N ILE A 87 -3.74 -23.75 1.99
CA ILE A 87 -3.79 -22.29 1.87
C ILE A 87 -2.92 -21.77 0.74
N LEU A 88 -1.80 -22.43 0.44
CA LEU A 88 -0.90 -22.07 -0.63
C LEU A 88 -0.54 -23.29 -1.47
N LYS A 89 -0.49 -23.11 -2.79
CA LYS A 89 0.13 -24.03 -3.74
C LYS A 89 1.40 -23.39 -4.27
N VAL A 90 2.51 -24.10 -4.19
CA VAL A 90 3.82 -23.60 -4.57
C VAL A 90 4.48 -24.50 -5.60
N SER A 91 5.29 -23.92 -6.51
CA SER A 91 6.13 -24.66 -7.43
C SER A 91 7.45 -23.93 -7.64
N ALA A 92 8.52 -24.68 -7.96
CA ALA A 92 9.86 -24.14 -8.26
C ALA A 92 10.68 -25.10 -9.12
N LYS A 93 11.86 -24.64 -9.58
CA LYS A 93 12.84 -25.50 -10.27
C LYS A 93 13.53 -26.47 -9.33
N SER A 94 13.90 -25.99 -8.15
CA SER A 94 14.61 -26.79 -7.14
C SER A 94 14.25 -26.30 -5.73
N GLY A 95 14.64 -27.08 -4.73
CA GLY A 95 14.46 -26.68 -3.35
C GLY A 95 15.25 -27.52 -2.36
N GLU A 96 15.19 -27.12 -1.11
CA GLU A 96 15.75 -27.84 0.03
C GLU A 96 14.73 -27.86 1.17
N VAL A 97 14.51 -29.05 1.71
CA VAL A 97 13.75 -29.24 2.96
C VAL A 97 14.77 -29.48 4.08
N ARG A 98 14.81 -28.61 5.07
CA ARG A 98 15.81 -28.59 6.15
C ARG A 98 15.18 -28.85 7.51
N GLU A 99 15.99 -29.35 8.44
CA GLU A 99 15.63 -29.55 9.83
C GLU A 99 14.30 -30.28 10.02
N ASP A 100 14.15 -31.45 9.37
CA ASP A 100 12.93 -32.26 9.40
C ASP A 100 11.66 -31.48 9.00
N GLY A 101 11.83 -30.50 8.09
CA GLY A 101 10.72 -29.74 7.53
C GLY A 101 10.38 -28.43 8.23
N LYS A 102 11.16 -28.01 9.21
CA LYS A 102 10.96 -26.71 9.86
C LYS A 102 11.20 -25.52 8.93
N GLN A 103 11.94 -25.75 7.82
CA GLN A 103 12.29 -24.74 6.86
C GLN A 103 12.33 -25.34 5.44
N ILE A 104 11.65 -24.71 4.53
CA ILE A 104 11.62 -25.10 3.12
C ILE A 104 12.15 -23.93 2.29
N PHE A 105 13.22 -24.16 1.53
CA PHE A 105 13.74 -23.21 0.56
C PHE A 105 13.40 -23.68 -0.84
N LEU A 106 12.92 -22.78 -1.67
CA LEU A 106 12.66 -23.01 -3.08
C LEU A 106 13.44 -22.01 -3.91
N GLN A 107 13.92 -22.44 -5.08
CA GLN A 107 14.72 -21.62 -5.99
C GLN A 107 14.29 -21.81 -7.44
N GLY A 108 14.28 -20.71 -8.18
CA GLY A 108 14.05 -20.62 -9.62
C GLY A 108 12.58 -20.80 -10.00
N ASP A 109 12.09 -19.85 -10.83
CA ASP A 109 10.74 -19.85 -11.41
C ASP A 109 9.63 -20.13 -10.39
N ILE A 110 9.73 -19.49 -9.23
CA ILE A 110 8.80 -19.72 -8.14
C ILE A 110 7.43 -19.15 -8.48
N THR A 111 6.41 -19.94 -8.19
CA THR A 111 5.02 -19.49 -8.17
C THR A 111 4.36 -19.99 -6.90
N ALA A 112 3.79 -19.07 -6.10
CA ALA A 112 2.98 -19.38 -4.93
C ALA A 112 1.60 -18.77 -5.10
N THR A 113 0.54 -19.59 -5.01
CA THR A 113 -0.86 -19.15 -5.19
C THR A 113 -1.62 -19.38 -3.90
N ASP A 114 -2.18 -18.31 -3.34
CA ASP A 114 -3.10 -18.40 -2.20
C ASP A 114 -4.47 -18.87 -2.69
N THR A 115 -4.91 -20.04 -2.20
CA THR A 115 -6.15 -20.69 -2.63
C THR A 115 -7.40 -20.02 -2.05
N ARG A 116 -7.26 -19.17 -1.04
CA ARG A 116 -8.37 -18.50 -0.34
C ARG A 116 -8.82 -17.23 -1.04
N ASN A 117 -7.87 -16.50 -1.63
CA ASN A 117 -8.12 -15.18 -2.23
C ASN A 117 -7.60 -15.04 -3.67
N GLY A 118 -6.89 -16.06 -4.18
CA GLY A 118 -6.35 -16.08 -5.54
C GLY A 118 -5.13 -15.17 -5.76
N ALA A 119 -4.52 -14.64 -4.71
CA ALA A 119 -3.27 -13.91 -4.82
C ALA A 119 -2.14 -14.84 -5.30
N VAL A 120 -1.32 -14.34 -6.23
CA VAL A 120 -0.18 -15.07 -6.80
C VAL A 120 1.09 -14.29 -6.53
N PHE A 121 2.09 -14.97 -5.99
CA PHE A 121 3.42 -14.42 -5.75
C PHE A 121 4.45 -15.18 -6.59
N LYS A 122 5.34 -14.45 -7.23
CA LYS A 122 6.46 -14.98 -8.00
C LYS A 122 7.76 -14.38 -7.51
N GLY A 123 8.88 -15.06 -7.72
CA GLY A 123 10.21 -14.60 -7.36
C GLY A 123 11.27 -15.64 -7.70
N GLU A 124 12.51 -15.38 -7.32
CA GLU A 124 13.63 -16.28 -7.57
C GLU A 124 13.97 -17.15 -6.36
N GLU A 125 13.67 -16.67 -5.16
CA GLU A 125 13.88 -17.39 -3.90
C GLU A 125 12.64 -17.31 -3.04
N LEU A 126 12.26 -18.44 -2.43
CA LEU A 126 11.15 -18.53 -1.48
C LEU A 126 11.60 -19.34 -0.28
N GLU A 127 11.27 -18.85 0.90
CA GLU A 127 11.44 -19.52 2.18
C GLU A 127 10.09 -19.65 2.86
N TRP A 128 9.74 -20.86 3.26
CA TRP A 128 8.57 -21.15 4.06
C TRP A 128 8.98 -21.60 5.46
N LEU A 129 8.45 -20.93 6.48
CA LEU A 129 8.62 -21.20 7.91
C LEU A 129 7.26 -21.65 8.47
N PRO A 130 6.98 -22.97 8.52
CA PRO A 130 5.65 -23.49 8.88
C PRO A 130 5.19 -23.08 10.27
N GLN A 131 6.10 -23.05 11.25
CA GLN A 131 5.78 -22.70 12.64
C GLN A 131 5.40 -21.23 12.81
N ASP A 132 5.99 -20.35 12.00
CA ASP A 132 5.75 -18.92 12.01
C ASP A 132 4.61 -18.52 11.04
N GLU A 133 4.10 -19.48 10.25
CA GLU A 133 3.12 -19.25 9.18
C GLU A 133 3.56 -18.14 8.22
N LEU A 134 4.87 -18.07 7.96
CA LEU A 134 5.55 -17.02 7.23
C LEU A 134 6.14 -17.53 5.93
N LEU A 135 5.74 -16.90 4.82
CA LEU A 135 6.34 -17.07 3.50
C LEU A 135 7.17 -15.82 3.18
N VAL A 136 8.46 -16.02 2.89
CA VAL A 136 9.36 -14.94 2.45
C VAL A 136 9.73 -15.18 1.00
N VAL A 137 9.47 -14.17 0.15
CA VAL A 137 9.86 -14.19 -1.27
C VAL A 137 10.92 -13.14 -1.50
N ARG A 138 12.04 -13.51 -2.09
CA ARG A 138 13.17 -12.62 -2.36
C ARG A 138 13.53 -12.63 -3.83
N ARG A 139 14.17 -11.56 -4.26
CA ARG A 139 14.66 -11.29 -5.61
C ARG A 139 13.52 -11.25 -6.63
N ASN A 140 13.27 -10.07 -7.15
CA ASN A 140 12.27 -9.82 -8.18
C ASN A 140 10.87 -10.33 -7.81
N LEU A 141 10.43 -9.97 -6.59
CA LEU A 141 9.07 -10.31 -6.18
C LEU A 141 8.05 -9.61 -7.09
N GLU A 142 7.17 -10.41 -7.67
CA GLU A 142 5.95 -9.98 -8.34
C GLU A 142 4.75 -10.56 -7.58
N GLY A 143 3.85 -9.71 -7.13
CA GLY A 143 2.60 -10.09 -6.49
C GLY A 143 1.41 -9.61 -7.32
N ARG A 144 0.39 -10.43 -7.46
CA ARG A 144 -0.82 -10.07 -8.19
C ARG A 144 -2.05 -10.59 -7.48
N HIS A 145 -3.06 -9.73 -7.31
CA HIS A 145 -4.42 -10.15 -7.02
C HIS A 145 -5.28 -9.90 -8.28
N PRO A 146 -6.04 -10.90 -8.78
CA PRO A 146 -6.70 -10.85 -10.09
C PRO A 146 -7.57 -9.62 -10.34
N GLU A 147 -8.25 -9.12 -9.29
CA GLU A 147 -9.24 -8.04 -9.41
C GLU A 147 -8.78 -6.72 -8.79
N GLN A 148 -7.59 -6.67 -8.22
CA GLN A 148 -7.22 -5.52 -7.40
C GLN A 148 -5.97 -4.81 -7.87
N ILE A 149 -4.82 -5.52 -7.91
CA ILE A 149 -3.54 -4.85 -7.98
C ILE A 149 -2.42 -5.78 -8.44
N GLU A 150 -1.41 -5.20 -9.06
CA GLU A 150 -0.11 -5.80 -9.31
C GLU A 150 0.93 -5.06 -8.46
N VAL A 151 1.83 -5.79 -7.81
CA VAL A 151 2.91 -5.22 -6.99
C VAL A 151 4.24 -5.81 -7.37
N THR A 152 5.31 -5.02 -7.27
CA THR A 152 6.70 -5.49 -7.39
C THR A 152 7.51 -4.95 -6.22
N ALA A 153 8.51 -5.72 -5.77
CA ALA A 153 9.43 -5.34 -4.70
C ALA A 153 10.70 -6.19 -4.76
N ASN A 154 11.72 -5.81 -3.98
CA ASN A 154 12.92 -6.64 -3.84
C ASN A 154 12.64 -7.87 -2.96
N GLU A 155 11.83 -7.69 -1.90
CA GLU A 155 11.47 -8.72 -0.94
C GLU A 155 10.02 -8.53 -0.46
N GLY A 156 9.36 -9.64 -0.12
CA GLY A 156 8.06 -9.65 0.54
C GLY A 156 7.97 -10.73 1.61
N GLN A 157 7.32 -10.39 2.72
CA GLN A 157 7.04 -11.27 3.85
C GLN A 157 5.53 -11.45 3.98
N TYR A 158 5.03 -12.62 3.62
CA TYR A 158 3.61 -12.93 3.66
C TYR A 158 3.24 -13.67 4.94
N LEU A 159 2.54 -12.99 5.82
CA LEU A 159 1.92 -13.54 7.02
C LEU A 159 0.61 -14.21 6.62
N THR A 160 0.63 -15.53 6.47
CA THR A 160 -0.45 -16.28 5.83
C THR A 160 -1.75 -16.24 6.62
N ARG A 161 -1.68 -16.26 7.97
CA ARG A 161 -2.88 -16.18 8.83
C ARG A 161 -3.58 -14.83 8.74
N GLN A 162 -2.82 -13.76 8.62
CA GLN A 162 -3.33 -12.40 8.51
C GLN A 162 -3.72 -12.02 7.07
N GLU A 163 -3.29 -12.80 6.09
CA GLU A 163 -3.38 -12.47 4.66
C GLU A 163 -2.79 -11.08 4.36
N GLN A 164 -1.59 -10.83 4.92
CA GLN A 164 -0.87 -9.57 4.80
C GLN A 164 0.52 -9.79 4.22
N MET A 165 0.89 -8.97 3.25
CA MET A 165 2.22 -8.96 2.64
C MET A 165 2.95 -7.66 2.99
N GLU A 166 4.04 -7.76 3.72
CA GLU A 166 4.98 -6.65 3.91
C GLU A 166 5.98 -6.64 2.74
N LEU A 167 6.00 -5.57 1.97
CA LEU A 167 6.84 -5.37 0.79
C LEU A 167 7.98 -4.41 1.11
N LYS A 168 9.21 -4.71 0.70
CA LYS A 168 10.40 -3.91 0.97
C LYS A 168 11.29 -3.79 -0.26
N GLY A 169 11.84 -2.57 -0.41
CA GLY A 169 12.82 -2.20 -1.44
C GLY A 169 12.20 -1.98 -2.81
N SER A 170 12.25 -0.74 -3.29
CA SER A 170 11.77 -0.32 -4.60
C SER A 170 10.34 -0.79 -4.91
N VAL A 171 9.45 -0.64 -3.92
CA VAL A 171 8.07 -1.13 -4.01
C VAL A 171 7.30 -0.32 -5.03
N GLN A 172 6.65 -1.00 -5.96
CA GLN A 172 5.71 -0.42 -6.90
C GLN A 172 4.39 -1.18 -6.84
N ALA A 173 3.28 -0.44 -6.81
CA ALA A 173 1.94 -1.02 -6.81
C ALA A 173 1.09 -0.34 -7.90
N ILE A 174 0.41 -1.14 -8.74
CA ILE A 174 -0.35 -0.66 -9.89
C ILE A 174 -1.78 -1.17 -9.80
N SER A 175 -2.75 -0.24 -9.76
CA SER A 175 -4.17 -0.51 -9.94
C SER A 175 -4.58 -0.09 -11.36
N LYS A 176 -5.44 -0.88 -12.02
CA LYS A 176 -5.88 -0.60 -13.40
C LYS A 176 -7.16 0.22 -13.49
N ASP A 177 -8.01 0.15 -12.46
CA ASP A 177 -9.25 0.92 -12.36
C ASP A 177 -9.44 1.48 -10.96
N PRO A 178 -9.26 2.80 -10.77
CA PRO A 178 -8.61 3.75 -11.69
C PRO A 178 -7.14 3.39 -11.93
N ASN A 179 -6.58 3.86 -13.05
CA ASN A 179 -5.16 3.61 -13.35
C ASN A 179 -4.28 4.48 -12.44
N VAL A 180 -3.71 3.84 -11.43
CA VAL A 180 -2.89 4.48 -10.39
C VAL A 180 -1.63 3.67 -10.15
N GLN A 181 -0.51 4.35 -10.09
CA GLN A 181 0.77 3.81 -9.71
C GLN A 181 1.23 4.42 -8.38
N LEU A 182 1.63 3.57 -7.45
CA LEU A 182 2.21 3.95 -6.16
C LEU A 182 3.65 3.47 -6.08
N LYS A 183 4.59 4.30 -5.62
CA LYS A 183 6.01 3.99 -5.42
C LYS A 183 6.44 4.39 -4.03
N THR A 184 7.13 3.47 -3.33
CA THR A 184 7.66 3.69 -1.97
C THR A 184 8.77 2.68 -1.67
N GLU A 185 9.47 2.80 -0.55
CA GLU A 185 10.47 1.81 -0.11
C GLU A 185 9.86 0.69 0.75
N GLN A 186 8.72 0.94 1.38
CA GLN A 186 8.04 -0.05 2.21
C GLN A 186 6.52 0.08 2.10
N LEU A 187 5.82 -1.04 1.99
CA LEU A 187 4.37 -1.08 1.85
C LEU A 187 3.79 -2.32 2.53
N LEU A 188 2.75 -2.15 3.32
CA LEU A 188 1.93 -3.24 3.82
C LEU A 188 0.70 -3.42 2.91
N TRP A 189 0.62 -4.56 2.25
CA TRP A 189 -0.54 -4.96 1.48
C TRP A 189 -1.43 -5.89 2.31
N GLN A 190 -2.56 -5.38 2.77
CA GLN A 190 -3.61 -6.14 3.44
C GLN A 190 -4.56 -6.72 2.39
N ILE A 191 -4.33 -7.96 1.96
CA ILE A 191 -5.05 -8.58 0.83
C ILE A 191 -6.53 -8.73 1.17
N LYS A 192 -6.84 -9.36 2.31
CA LYS A 192 -8.20 -9.50 2.83
C LYS A 192 -8.88 -8.16 3.13
N GLY A 193 -8.13 -7.21 3.67
CA GLY A 193 -8.61 -5.85 3.98
C GLY A 193 -8.74 -4.95 2.76
N GLN A 194 -8.21 -5.37 1.61
CA GLN A 194 -8.16 -4.59 0.37
C GLN A 194 -7.54 -3.20 0.58
N LYS A 195 -6.39 -3.14 1.27
CA LYS A 195 -5.70 -1.89 1.60
C LYS A 195 -4.22 -1.96 1.31
N LEU A 196 -3.66 -0.80 0.96
CA LEU A 196 -2.23 -0.54 0.91
C LEU A 196 -1.90 0.53 1.95
N ILE A 197 -0.98 0.21 2.85
CA ILE A 197 -0.57 1.12 3.92
C ILE A 197 0.92 1.38 3.78
N GLY A 198 1.29 2.63 3.59
CA GLY A 198 2.67 3.14 3.59
C GLY A 198 2.88 4.11 4.74
N ASP A 199 3.93 3.92 5.52
CA ASP A 199 4.35 4.78 6.61
C ASP A 199 5.64 5.56 6.29
N GLN A 200 6.08 5.50 5.04
CA GLN A 200 7.20 6.23 4.48
C GLN A 200 6.75 7.07 3.29
N ARG A 201 7.67 7.92 2.80
CA ARG A 201 7.41 8.78 1.64
C ARG A 201 6.92 7.96 0.46
N THR A 202 5.69 8.26 0.05
CA THR A 202 4.99 7.57 -1.02
C THR A 202 4.69 8.55 -2.15
N HIS A 203 4.97 8.14 -3.36
CA HIS A 203 4.63 8.84 -4.59
C HIS A 203 3.46 8.13 -5.26
N ILE A 204 2.41 8.84 -5.61
CA ILE A 204 1.23 8.31 -6.27
C ILE A 204 1.02 9.10 -7.57
N GLU A 205 0.83 8.40 -8.67
CA GLU A 205 0.51 8.97 -9.98
C GLU A 205 -0.81 8.40 -10.48
N ARG A 206 -1.73 9.25 -10.90
CA ARG A 206 -2.95 8.87 -11.60
C ARG A 206 -2.76 9.08 -13.10
N TYR A 207 -3.24 8.11 -13.86
CA TYR A 207 -3.13 8.13 -15.32
C TYR A 207 -4.52 8.15 -15.95
N LYS A 208 -4.67 8.94 -17.01
CA LYS A 208 -5.80 8.94 -17.94
C LYS A 208 -5.24 8.82 -19.35
N ASP A 209 -5.71 7.86 -20.12
CA ASP A 209 -5.21 7.60 -21.48
C ASP A 209 -3.67 7.52 -21.57
N ASN A 210 -3.04 6.78 -20.64
CA ASN A 210 -1.59 6.62 -20.48
C ASN A 210 -0.79 7.91 -20.19
N THR A 211 -1.48 9.01 -19.88
CA THR A 211 -0.84 10.27 -19.49
C THR A 211 -1.05 10.51 -18.00
N VAL A 212 0.00 10.94 -17.30
CA VAL A 212 -0.13 11.35 -15.89
C VAL A 212 -0.94 12.63 -15.82
N THR A 213 -2.05 12.58 -15.10
CA THR A 213 -2.91 13.76 -14.87
C THR A 213 -2.68 14.39 -13.51
N ASP A 214 -2.40 13.55 -12.50
CA ASP A 214 -2.20 14.02 -11.14
C ASP A 214 -1.06 13.24 -10.46
N ARG A 215 -0.38 13.93 -9.57
CA ARG A 215 0.66 13.37 -8.69
C ARG A 215 0.37 13.73 -7.25
N ALA A 216 0.54 12.78 -6.36
CA ALA A 216 0.50 13.05 -4.93
C ALA A 216 1.77 12.52 -4.25
N VAL A 217 2.21 13.22 -3.19
CA VAL A 217 3.29 12.80 -2.32
C VAL A 217 2.85 12.97 -0.87
N ALA A 218 3.10 11.97 -0.03
CA ALA A 218 2.82 12.02 1.40
C ALA A 218 3.80 11.13 2.16
N ASN A 219 4.00 11.39 3.46
CA ASN A 219 4.85 10.54 4.30
C ASN A 219 4.07 9.40 4.97
N GLN A 220 2.73 9.43 4.89
CA GLN A 220 1.86 8.33 5.27
C GLN A 220 0.70 8.21 4.29
N THR A 221 0.38 6.98 3.91
CA THR A 221 -0.67 6.67 2.93
C THR A 221 -1.50 5.47 3.40
N ASP A 222 -2.83 5.57 3.37
CA ASP A 222 -3.78 4.46 3.49
C ASP A 222 -4.66 4.49 2.24
N TYR A 223 -4.40 3.61 1.27
CA TYR A 223 -5.18 3.49 0.04
C TYR A 223 -6.11 2.29 0.10
N ASN A 224 -7.40 2.55 0.06
CA ASN A 224 -8.41 1.51 0.03
C ASN A 224 -8.70 1.09 -1.42
N LEU A 225 -8.32 -0.14 -1.77
CA LEU A 225 -8.46 -0.71 -3.12
C LEU A 225 -9.91 -0.92 -3.56
N LYS A 226 -10.85 -1.07 -2.60
CA LYS A 226 -12.28 -1.24 -2.89
C LYS A 226 -12.97 0.10 -3.14
N THR A 227 -12.78 1.07 -2.26
CA THR A 227 -13.43 2.38 -2.37
C THR A 227 -12.69 3.35 -3.27
N LYS A 228 -11.43 3.05 -3.62
CA LYS A 228 -10.54 3.89 -4.43
C LYS A 228 -10.19 5.22 -3.76
N VAL A 229 -10.21 5.25 -2.45
CA VAL A 229 -9.92 6.44 -1.64
C VAL A 229 -8.54 6.30 -1.00
N ALA A 230 -7.70 7.32 -1.17
CA ALA A 230 -6.43 7.48 -0.49
C ALA A 230 -6.56 8.51 0.65
N ILE A 231 -6.16 8.13 1.86
CA ILE A 231 -5.95 9.05 2.98
C ILE A 231 -4.46 9.30 3.05
N LEU A 232 -4.07 10.54 2.78
CA LEU A 232 -2.69 11.01 2.74
C LEU A 232 -2.42 11.88 3.96
N LYS A 233 -1.30 11.65 4.66
CA LYS A 233 -0.94 12.39 5.87
C LYS A 233 0.54 12.75 5.88
N LYS A 234 0.85 13.84 6.58
CA LYS A 234 2.18 14.41 6.78
C LYS A 234 2.82 14.87 5.48
N ASP A 235 2.96 16.16 5.33
CA ASP A 235 3.58 16.82 4.18
C ASP A 235 2.91 16.42 2.85
N VAL A 236 1.59 16.50 2.80
CA VAL A 236 0.83 16.15 1.60
C VAL A 236 0.96 17.23 0.55
N GLN A 237 1.34 16.83 -0.64
CA GLN A 237 1.37 17.64 -1.84
C GLN A 237 0.64 16.88 -2.95
N LEU A 238 -0.37 17.48 -3.53
CA LEU A 238 -1.04 16.95 -4.71
C LEU A 238 -0.95 17.97 -5.83
N THR A 239 -0.48 17.55 -6.98
CA THR A 239 -0.31 18.40 -8.17
C THR A 239 -1.21 17.88 -9.29
N SER A 240 -2.13 18.70 -9.77
CA SER A 240 -2.74 18.52 -11.10
C SER A 240 -1.76 19.04 -12.16
N ILE A 241 -1.64 18.33 -13.28
CA ILE A 241 -0.67 18.66 -14.32
C ILE A 241 -1.22 19.76 -15.23
N ASP A 242 -2.50 19.68 -15.57
CA ASP A 242 -3.19 20.65 -16.45
C ASP A 242 -4.59 20.93 -15.89
N PRO A 243 -4.85 22.15 -15.40
CA PRO A 243 -3.88 23.23 -15.18
C PRO A 243 -2.88 22.92 -14.07
N PRO A 244 -1.67 23.53 -14.06
CA PRO A 244 -0.65 23.25 -13.07
C PRO A 244 -1.01 23.87 -11.71
N VAL A 245 -1.71 23.10 -10.88
CA VAL A 245 -2.16 23.48 -9.54
C VAL A 245 -1.54 22.58 -8.51
N LEU A 246 -0.93 23.19 -7.49
CA LEU A 246 -0.38 22.49 -6.32
C LEU A 246 -1.31 22.70 -5.12
N ILE A 247 -1.77 21.61 -4.53
CA ILE A 247 -2.55 21.57 -3.29
C ILE A 247 -1.64 21.02 -2.18
N SER A 248 -1.46 21.76 -1.11
CA SER A 248 -0.62 21.36 0.03
C SER A 248 -1.44 21.36 1.32
N SER A 249 -1.26 20.34 2.16
CA SER A 249 -1.91 20.22 3.48
C SER A 249 -1.16 19.21 4.34
N ASN A 250 -1.47 19.16 5.64
CA ASN A 250 -0.96 18.09 6.49
C ASN A 250 -1.77 16.79 6.40
N GLU A 251 -3.02 16.87 5.92
CA GLU A 251 -3.86 15.71 5.62
C GLU A 251 -4.73 16.02 4.40
N ALA A 252 -4.88 15.04 3.51
CA ALA A 252 -5.82 15.09 2.40
C ALA A 252 -6.49 13.74 2.20
N ILE A 253 -7.75 13.76 1.80
CA ILE A 253 -8.51 12.60 1.37
C ILE A 253 -8.73 12.76 -0.12
N TRP A 254 -8.14 11.87 -0.89
CA TRP A 254 -8.25 11.82 -2.35
C TRP A 254 -9.13 10.65 -2.77
N ASP A 255 -10.33 10.93 -3.24
CA ASP A 255 -11.13 9.97 -3.98
C ASP A 255 -10.65 9.97 -5.42
N VAL A 256 -9.85 8.96 -5.76
CA VAL A 256 -9.17 8.90 -7.05
C VAL A 256 -10.16 8.62 -8.19
N LYS A 257 -11.23 7.86 -7.91
CA LYS A 257 -12.26 7.51 -8.89
C LYS A 257 -13.23 8.68 -9.13
N ALA A 258 -13.63 9.37 -8.07
CA ALA A 258 -14.48 10.55 -8.16
C ALA A 258 -13.70 11.83 -8.49
N GLU A 259 -12.38 11.74 -8.65
CA GLU A 259 -11.50 12.87 -8.98
C GLU A 259 -11.64 14.04 -8.02
N THR A 260 -11.83 13.77 -6.71
CA THR A 260 -12.01 14.83 -5.70
C THR A 260 -10.94 14.72 -4.60
N VAL A 261 -10.44 15.89 -4.18
CA VAL A 261 -9.50 16.04 -3.07
C VAL A 261 -10.13 16.93 -2.01
N ARG A 262 -10.11 16.51 -0.77
CA ARG A 262 -10.62 17.31 0.36
C ARG A 262 -9.65 17.30 1.52
N SER A 263 -9.56 18.41 2.24
CA SER A 263 -8.87 18.53 3.51
C SER A 263 -9.72 19.26 4.53
N ASN A 264 -9.80 18.72 5.76
CA ASN A 264 -10.36 19.37 6.93
C ASN A 264 -9.26 20.03 7.79
N GLN A 265 -8.02 20.07 7.30
CA GLN A 265 -6.86 20.75 7.86
C GLN A 265 -6.55 21.99 7.00
N PRO A 266 -5.72 22.91 7.50
CA PRO A 266 -5.26 24.04 6.70
C PRO A 266 -4.73 23.58 5.35
N VAL A 267 -5.20 24.25 4.30
CA VAL A 267 -4.87 23.95 2.90
C VAL A 267 -4.32 25.19 2.21
N GLN A 268 -3.34 24.98 1.35
CA GLN A 268 -2.84 25.97 0.42
C GLN A 268 -3.00 25.45 -1.00
N ILE A 269 -3.54 26.29 -1.88
CA ILE A 269 -3.63 26.02 -3.32
C ILE A 269 -2.83 27.07 -4.06
N VAL A 270 -1.93 26.62 -4.94
CA VAL A 270 -1.05 27.47 -5.75
C VAL A 270 -1.30 27.19 -7.22
N HIS A 271 -1.75 28.18 -7.95
CA HIS A 271 -1.76 28.16 -9.40
C HIS A 271 -0.50 28.85 -9.93
N GLN A 272 0.47 28.04 -10.38
CA GLN A 272 1.81 28.54 -10.68
C GLN A 272 1.86 29.52 -11.85
N GLN A 273 1.14 29.24 -12.96
CA GLN A 273 1.11 30.10 -14.15
C GLN A 273 0.44 31.43 -13.84
N GLU A 274 -0.67 31.43 -13.12
CA GLU A 274 -1.40 32.62 -12.75
C GLU A 274 -0.82 33.37 -11.55
N LYS A 275 0.16 32.75 -10.84
CA LYS A 275 0.78 33.32 -9.64
C LYS A 275 -0.25 33.69 -8.57
N VAL A 276 -1.26 32.84 -8.39
CA VAL A 276 -2.30 32.94 -7.36
C VAL A 276 -2.01 31.94 -6.27
N VAL A 277 -2.03 32.38 -5.03
CA VAL A 277 -1.94 31.54 -3.82
C VAL A 277 -3.19 31.75 -3.00
N ILE A 278 -3.89 30.66 -2.64
CA ILE A 278 -5.05 30.73 -1.75
C ILE A 278 -4.81 29.79 -0.58
N THR A 279 -5.06 30.29 0.63
CA THR A 279 -5.03 29.52 1.87
C THR A 279 -6.41 29.52 2.53
N ALA A 280 -6.73 28.43 3.23
CA ALA A 280 -7.98 28.29 3.99
C ALA A 280 -7.82 27.23 5.08
N ASN A 281 -8.71 27.23 6.06
CA ASN A 281 -8.71 26.19 7.09
C ASN A 281 -9.22 24.83 6.59
N GLN A 282 -10.04 24.84 5.53
CA GLN A 282 -10.60 23.64 4.88
C GLN A 282 -10.74 23.88 3.39
N GLY A 283 -10.58 22.81 2.60
CA GLY A 283 -10.75 22.90 1.15
C GLY A 283 -11.25 21.61 0.54
N GLN A 284 -11.94 21.75 -0.57
CA GLN A 284 -12.29 20.66 -1.47
C GLN A 284 -12.03 21.13 -2.89
N VAL A 285 -11.34 20.29 -3.66
CA VAL A 285 -11.08 20.51 -5.08
C VAL A 285 -11.69 19.35 -5.86
N ASP A 286 -12.49 19.66 -6.84
CA ASP A 286 -12.95 18.76 -7.87
C ASP A 286 -11.96 18.86 -9.03
N LEU A 287 -11.24 17.77 -9.30
CA LEU A 287 -10.16 17.76 -10.31
C LEU A 287 -10.69 17.62 -11.74
N GLU A 288 -11.93 17.10 -11.91
CA GLU A 288 -12.56 16.98 -13.23
C GLU A 288 -13.13 18.32 -13.69
N SER A 289 -13.89 18.99 -12.83
CA SER A 289 -14.45 20.32 -13.11
C SER A 289 -13.48 21.47 -12.81
N GLU A 290 -12.33 21.17 -12.20
CA GLU A 290 -11.28 22.11 -11.81
C GLU A 290 -11.80 23.27 -10.93
N VAL A 291 -12.67 22.93 -9.98
CA VAL A 291 -13.28 23.89 -9.08
C VAL A 291 -12.82 23.65 -7.64
N ALA A 292 -12.29 24.71 -7.00
CA ALA A 292 -11.96 24.71 -5.59
C ALA A 292 -13.03 25.39 -4.75
N ASN A 293 -13.47 24.73 -3.68
CA ASN A 293 -14.34 25.28 -2.65
C ASN A 293 -13.58 25.38 -1.33
N LEU A 294 -13.38 26.57 -0.82
CA LEU A 294 -12.53 26.88 0.31
C LEU A 294 -13.36 27.53 1.44
N LYS A 295 -13.05 27.17 2.69
CA LYS A 295 -13.82 27.65 3.84
C LYS A 295 -12.92 27.91 5.05
N GLY A 296 -13.36 28.87 5.88
CA GLY A 296 -12.75 29.18 7.17
C GLY A 296 -11.51 30.05 7.05
N GLY A 297 -11.70 31.37 6.95
CA GLY A 297 -10.63 32.35 6.89
C GLY A 297 -9.82 32.22 5.61
N VAL A 298 -10.50 32.30 4.46
CA VAL A 298 -9.86 32.24 3.15
C VAL A 298 -9.06 33.50 2.89
N GLN A 299 -7.78 33.34 2.52
CA GLN A 299 -6.93 34.41 2.04
C GLN A 299 -6.40 34.07 0.65
N GLY A 300 -6.66 34.92 -0.33
CA GLY A 300 -6.15 34.83 -1.70
C GLY A 300 -5.15 35.94 -1.95
N VAL A 301 -4.02 35.62 -2.58
CA VAL A 301 -2.99 36.58 -3.00
C VAL A 301 -2.68 36.40 -4.46
N GLY A 302 -2.83 37.49 -5.22
CA GLY A 302 -2.44 37.60 -6.64
C GLY A 302 -1.13 38.37 -6.78
N SER A 303 -0.04 37.69 -7.16
CA SER A 303 1.29 38.32 -7.16
C SER A 303 1.52 39.29 -8.34
N ARG A 304 0.71 39.23 -9.41
CA ARG A 304 0.89 40.11 -10.59
C ARG A 304 0.57 41.57 -10.29
N ASN A 305 -0.48 41.79 -9.48
CA ASN A 305 -1.00 43.12 -9.15
C ASN A 305 -1.02 43.38 -7.63
N GLN A 306 -0.41 42.51 -6.85
CA GLN A 306 -0.36 42.58 -5.41
C GLN A 306 -1.77 42.71 -4.77
N ALA A 307 -2.75 42.01 -5.35
CA ALA A 307 -4.10 42.01 -4.87
C ALA A 307 -4.26 40.94 -3.79
N GLU A 308 -5.03 41.29 -2.76
CA GLU A 308 -5.38 40.39 -1.63
C GLU A 308 -6.90 40.31 -1.49
N LEU A 309 -7.38 39.07 -1.27
CA LEU A 309 -8.79 38.78 -1.00
C LEU A 309 -8.90 38.03 0.33
N TYR A 310 -9.74 38.52 1.22
CA TYR A 310 -10.12 37.85 2.47
C TYR A 310 -11.62 37.56 2.44
N ALA A 311 -12.04 36.35 2.86
CA ALA A 311 -13.43 35.96 2.93
C ALA A 311 -13.63 34.76 3.87
N ASN A 312 -14.86 34.50 4.29
CA ASN A 312 -15.19 33.27 5.04
C ASN A 312 -15.20 32.04 4.11
N GLN A 313 -15.64 32.24 2.84
CA GLN A 313 -15.72 31.17 1.84
C GLN A 313 -15.34 31.73 0.46
N VAL A 314 -14.69 30.89 -0.32
CA VAL A 314 -14.38 31.18 -1.72
C VAL A 314 -14.65 29.93 -2.56
N ARG A 315 -15.40 30.11 -3.65
CA ARG A 315 -15.47 29.18 -4.77
C ARG A 315 -14.60 29.73 -5.89
N TRP A 316 -13.64 28.97 -6.34
CA TRP A 316 -12.72 29.34 -7.40
C TRP A 316 -12.84 28.37 -8.56
N ASP A 317 -13.23 28.89 -9.70
CA ASP A 317 -13.20 28.22 -11.00
C ASP A 317 -11.79 28.45 -11.58
N ILE A 318 -10.98 27.41 -11.55
CA ILE A 318 -9.54 27.51 -11.82
C ILE A 318 -9.27 27.82 -13.30
N PRO A 319 -9.91 27.17 -14.30
CA PRO A 319 -9.70 27.46 -15.70
C PRO A 319 -10.04 28.90 -16.07
N THR A 320 -11.15 29.40 -15.60
CA THR A 320 -11.60 30.78 -15.94
C THR A 320 -11.03 31.83 -15.00
N GLN A 321 -10.37 31.41 -13.90
CA GLN A 321 -9.85 32.28 -12.84
C GLN A 321 -10.95 33.06 -12.08
N ASN A 322 -12.23 32.73 -12.29
CA ASN A 322 -13.34 33.38 -11.59
C ASN A 322 -13.45 32.93 -10.14
N MET A 323 -13.53 33.88 -9.26
CA MET A 323 -13.75 33.68 -7.81
C MET A 323 -15.10 34.24 -7.38
N GLN A 324 -15.77 33.49 -6.51
CA GLN A 324 -16.96 33.94 -5.80
C GLN A 324 -16.65 33.85 -4.32
N ALA A 325 -16.53 35.02 -3.67
CA ALA A 325 -16.22 35.13 -2.26
C ALA A 325 -17.48 35.54 -1.48
N SER A 326 -17.63 35.02 -0.25
CA SER A 326 -18.75 35.33 0.61
C SER A 326 -18.36 35.35 2.09
N GLY A 327 -19.02 36.24 2.84
CA GLY A 327 -18.87 36.45 4.26
C GLY A 327 -17.61 37.23 4.62
N ASN A 328 -17.79 38.46 5.14
CA ASN A 328 -16.72 39.34 5.57
C ASN A 328 -15.64 39.56 4.49
N VAL A 329 -16.09 39.87 3.29
CA VAL A 329 -15.19 40.07 2.17
C VAL A 329 -14.41 41.37 2.32
N ILE A 330 -13.07 41.28 2.18
CA ILE A 330 -12.15 42.38 2.09
C ILE A 330 -11.30 42.17 0.83
N TYR A 331 -11.34 43.12 -0.08
CA TYR A 331 -10.46 43.13 -1.25
C TYR A 331 -9.53 44.34 -1.19
N LYS A 332 -8.24 44.09 -1.30
CA LYS A 332 -7.19 45.09 -1.27
C LYS A 332 -6.33 45.01 -2.53
N GLN A 333 -5.86 46.14 -2.98
CA GLN A 333 -4.92 46.27 -4.08
C GLN A 333 -3.89 47.33 -3.72
N ILE A 334 -2.65 47.16 -4.16
CA ILE A 334 -1.57 48.10 -3.83
C ILE A 334 -1.40 49.14 -4.90
N ASP A 335 -1.56 48.78 -6.19
CA ASP A 335 -1.37 49.70 -7.28
C ASP A 335 -2.54 49.58 -8.32
N PRO A 336 -3.37 50.65 -8.47
CA PRO A 336 -3.50 51.77 -7.54
C PRO A 336 -4.02 51.33 -6.15
N PRO A 337 -3.68 52.06 -5.09
CA PRO A 337 -4.11 51.68 -3.73
C PRO A 337 -5.65 51.73 -3.61
N PHE A 338 -6.22 50.62 -3.23
CA PHE A 338 -7.68 50.44 -3.13
C PHE A 338 -8.03 49.41 -2.07
N ASN A 339 -9.01 49.73 -1.21
CA ASN A 339 -9.53 48.80 -0.22
C ASN A 339 -11.06 48.86 -0.21
N VAL A 340 -11.70 47.70 -0.32
CA VAL A 340 -13.16 47.62 -0.34
C VAL A 340 -13.63 46.46 0.51
N THR A 341 -14.70 46.68 1.26
CA THR A 341 -15.35 45.65 2.11
C THR A 341 -16.79 45.44 1.72
N GLY A 342 -17.27 44.20 1.87
CA GLY A 342 -18.65 43.86 1.55
C GLY A 342 -19.05 42.47 2.02
N ALA A 343 -20.26 42.06 1.69
CA ALA A 343 -20.80 40.73 2.04
C ALA A 343 -20.37 39.66 1.03
N THR A 344 -20.26 40.04 -0.26
CA THR A 344 -19.88 39.15 -1.35
C THR A 344 -18.96 39.85 -2.36
N ALA A 345 -18.14 39.05 -3.05
CA ALA A 345 -17.38 39.54 -4.19
C ALA A 345 -17.37 38.50 -5.32
N VAL A 346 -17.33 39.00 -6.56
CA VAL A 346 -17.19 38.15 -7.75
C VAL A 346 -16.22 38.82 -8.71
N GLY A 347 -15.28 38.03 -9.23
CA GLY A 347 -14.30 38.51 -10.20
C GLY A 347 -13.06 37.70 -10.26
N LYS A 348 -12.01 38.25 -10.86
CA LYS A 348 -10.70 37.61 -11.01
C LYS A 348 -9.67 38.41 -10.20
N LEU A 349 -8.93 37.71 -9.37
CA LEU A 349 -7.95 38.33 -8.47
C LEU A 349 -6.80 38.99 -9.28
N GLN A 350 -6.41 38.35 -10.39
CA GLN A 350 -5.29 38.82 -11.21
C GLN A 350 -5.60 39.96 -12.16
N ASP A 351 -6.87 40.09 -12.58
CA ASP A 351 -7.29 41.06 -13.60
C ASP A 351 -7.83 42.37 -12.97
N GLN A 352 -7.71 42.54 -11.66
CA GLN A 352 -8.25 43.71 -10.93
C GLN A 352 -9.76 43.92 -11.16
N SER A 353 -10.47 42.85 -11.56
CA SER A 353 -11.89 42.89 -11.90
C SER A 353 -12.75 42.27 -10.81
N MET A 354 -12.68 42.83 -9.59
CA MET A 354 -13.45 42.33 -8.43
C MET A 354 -14.66 43.25 -8.14
N ILE A 355 -15.85 42.72 -8.27
CA ILE A 355 -17.11 43.41 -7.94
C ILE A 355 -17.50 43.02 -6.54
N VAL A 356 -17.40 43.96 -5.61
CA VAL A 356 -17.81 43.76 -4.20
C VAL A 356 -19.22 44.31 -3.99
N ARG A 357 -20.06 43.53 -3.28
CA ARG A 357 -21.46 43.91 -2.99
C ARG A 357 -21.73 43.90 -1.49
N SER A 358 -22.51 44.85 -1.02
CA SER A 358 -23.06 44.81 0.36
C SER A 358 -24.13 43.74 0.49
N GLY A 359 -24.44 43.31 1.71
CA GLY A 359 -25.65 42.59 2.05
C GLY A 359 -26.87 43.52 1.97
N SER A 360 -28.09 42.99 2.13
CA SER A 360 -29.34 43.75 2.04
C SER A 360 -29.47 44.88 3.06
N SER A 361 -28.67 44.92 4.10
CA SER A 361 -28.67 45.92 5.19
C SER A 361 -27.34 46.70 5.31
N ASP A 362 -26.31 46.32 4.57
CA ASP A 362 -24.94 46.88 4.74
C ASP A 362 -24.54 47.79 3.55
N ARG A 363 -23.63 48.71 3.83
CA ARG A 363 -23.07 49.59 2.81
C ARG A 363 -21.75 49.02 2.33
N VAL A 364 -21.44 49.14 1.02
CA VAL A 364 -20.06 48.94 0.56
C VAL A 364 -19.24 50.12 1.05
N VAL A 365 -18.15 49.82 1.78
CA VAL A 365 -17.21 50.84 2.22
C VAL A 365 -15.99 50.77 1.33
N THR A 366 -15.66 51.89 0.68
CA THR A 366 -14.46 52.06 -0.16
C THR A 366 -13.55 53.06 0.51
N GLU A 367 -12.33 52.66 0.79
CA GLU A 367 -11.28 53.54 1.27
C GLU A 367 -10.25 53.73 0.17
N ILE A 368 -10.07 54.95 -0.28
CA ILE A 368 -9.03 55.35 -1.26
C ILE A 368 -7.92 55.97 -0.42
N VAL A 369 -6.76 55.34 -0.41
CA VAL A 369 -5.58 55.89 0.25
C VAL A 369 -4.85 56.73 -0.77
N PRO A 370 -4.68 58.08 -0.55
CA PRO A 370 -4.09 58.98 -1.50
C PRO A 370 -2.58 58.78 -1.69
#